data_d621e5452396f132b1cc008536615768
#
_entry.id   d621e5452396f132b1cc008536615768
#
_cell.length_a   1.000
_cell.length_b   1.000
_cell.length_c   1.000
_cell.angle_alpha   90.00
_cell.angle_beta   90.00
_cell.angle_gamma   90.00
#
_symmetry.space_group_name_H-M   'P 1'
#
loop_
_entity.id
_entity.type
_entity.pdbx_description
1 polymer ?
#
loop_
_entity_poly.entity_id
_entity_poly.type
_entity_poly.pdbx_seq_one_letter_code
_entity_poly.pdbx_strand_id
1 'polypeptide(L)'
;FHTPDHPPTQYLPAYSIVSGVWNNDKPHVIYGVAVVDEDCTLVIPAGTKVYMHKDAMLWVYKGGSLKIKGEQNNRVLITSDRLDPYYREQAGMWDRIWLSALSKDNEIDWAIIQNGNVGIHADTVANNKPTLKISNTIIRNMSAASLFAQGAKIEAVNCLFSNAKYYSALLSIGGEYIFRNCTFANFWNSSTRTTSLL
;
A
#
# COMPACT_ATOMS: atom_id res chain seq x y z
N PHE A 1 -24.79 -3.80 -1.46
CA PHE A 1 -23.59 -4.64 -1.55
C PHE A 1 -23.28 -4.80 -3.03
N HIS A 2 -22.31 -4.07 -3.54
CA HIS A 2 -21.89 -4.24 -4.92
C HIS A 2 -20.73 -5.22 -4.93
N THR A 3 -20.94 -6.40 -5.47
CA THR A 3 -19.84 -7.34 -5.75
C THR A 3 -19.06 -6.82 -6.96
N PRO A 4 -17.74 -7.03 -7.04
CA PRO A 4 -16.98 -6.75 -8.25
C PRO A 4 -17.65 -7.38 -9.48
N ASP A 5 -17.65 -6.69 -10.62
CA ASP A 5 -18.23 -7.16 -11.89
C ASP A 5 -17.66 -8.50 -12.37
N HIS A 6 -16.54 -8.92 -11.80
CA HIS A 6 -15.92 -10.21 -12.04
C HIS A 6 -15.66 -10.93 -10.73
N PRO A 7 -15.98 -12.22 -10.63
CA PRO A 7 -15.64 -12.99 -9.46
C PRO A 7 -14.12 -12.98 -9.24
N PRO A 8 -13.65 -12.80 -8.00
CA PRO A 8 -12.22 -12.79 -7.71
C PRO A 8 -11.58 -14.14 -8.03
N THR A 9 -10.31 -14.11 -8.39
CA THR A 9 -9.52 -15.33 -8.59
C THR A 9 -9.40 -16.11 -7.29
N GLN A 10 -9.27 -15.39 -6.19
CA GLN A 10 -9.06 -15.96 -4.87
C GLN A 10 -9.67 -15.06 -3.80
N TYR A 11 -10.52 -15.66 -2.95
CA TYR A 11 -10.93 -15.06 -1.69
C TYR A 11 -9.93 -15.46 -0.62
N LEU A 12 -9.29 -14.45 0.01
CA LEU A 12 -8.40 -14.68 1.13
C LEU A 12 -9.19 -14.48 2.43
N PRO A 13 -9.42 -15.53 3.21
CA PRO A 13 -10.15 -15.46 4.47
C PRO A 13 -9.40 -14.66 5.53
N ALA A 14 -9.91 -14.63 6.75
CA ALA A 14 -9.45 -13.76 7.83
C ALA A 14 -7.93 -13.77 8.11
N TYR A 15 -7.27 -14.90 7.83
CA TYR A 15 -5.82 -15.03 7.90
C TYR A 15 -5.34 -16.00 6.82
N SER A 16 -4.47 -15.55 5.94
CA SER A 16 -3.96 -16.38 4.83
C SER A 16 -2.48 -16.08 4.57
N ILE A 17 -1.68 -17.13 4.45
CA ILE A 17 -0.30 -17.01 3.96
C ILE A 17 -0.34 -16.91 2.44
N VAL A 18 0.36 -15.92 1.89
CA VAL A 18 0.40 -15.65 0.45
C VAL A 18 1.84 -15.59 -0.05
N SER A 19 2.08 -16.14 -1.22
CA SER A 19 3.41 -16.13 -1.86
C SER A 19 3.30 -16.40 -3.38
N GLY A 20 4.42 -16.35 -4.05
CA GLY A 20 4.52 -16.57 -5.50
C GLY A 20 4.00 -15.40 -6.32
N VAL A 21 3.63 -15.67 -7.56
CA VAL A 21 3.13 -14.66 -8.50
C VAL A 21 1.61 -14.75 -8.56
N TRP A 22 0.94 -13.63 -8.26
CA TRP A 22 -0.51 -13.57 -8.43
C TRP A 22 -0.89 -13.47 -9.90
N ASN A 23 -1.92 -14.22 -10.27
CA ASN A 23 -2.51 -14.10 -11.60
C ASN A 23 -3.27 -12.78 -11.73
N ASN A 24 -3.20 -12.12 -12.88
CA ASN A 24 -3.85 -10.83 -13.15
C ASN A 24 -5.10 -10.93 -14.04
N ASP A 25 -5.56 -12.14 -14.37
CA ASP A 25 -6.76 -12.36 -15.17
C ASP A 25 -8.06 -12.04 -14.41
N LYS A 26 -8.02 -12.12 -13.09
CA LYS A 26 -9.12 -11.79 -12.19
C LYS A 26 -8.64 -10.99 -10.98
N PRO A 27 -9.51 -10.18 -10.36
CA PRO A 27 -9.15 -9.47 -9.15
C PRO A 27 -8.95 -10.42 -7.96
N HIS A 28 -8.07 -10.03 -7.04
CA HIS A 28 -7.88 -10.67 -5.74
C HIS A 28 -8.64 -9.87 -4.68
N VAL A 29 -9.33 -10.54 -3.76
CA VAL A 29 -10.03 -9.90 -2.65
C VAL A 29 -9.48 -10.39 -1.32
N ILE A 30 -9.02 -9.48 -0.48
CA ILE A 30 -8.50 -9.77 0.86
C ILE A 30 -9.57 -9.39 1.88
N TYR A 31 -10.10 -10.39 2.62
CA TYR A 31 -11.13 -10.18 3.64
C TYR A 31 -10.58 -9.98 5.07
N GLY A 32 -9.33 -10.27 5.29
CA GLY A 32 -8.69 -10.12 6.59
C GLY A 32 -7.22 -9.83 6.45
N VAL A 33 -6.35 -10.65 7.01
CA VAL A 33 -4.90 -10.47 6.96
C VAL A 33 -4.28 -11.45 5.95
N ALA A 34 -3.73 -10.90 4.86
CA ALA A 34 -2.87 -11.66 3.96
C ALA A 34 -1.42 -11.46 4.38
N VAL A 35 -0.72 -12.54 4.70
CA VAL A 35 0.65 -12.52 5.24
C VAL A 35 1.63 -13.05 4.22
N VAL A 36 2.64 -12.25 3.89
CA VAL A 36 3.86 -12.72 3.21
C VAL A 36 4.84 -13.13 4.30
N ASP A 37 4.93 -14.42 4.55
CA ASP A 37 5.67 -14.99 5.68
C ASP A 37 7.19 -15.04 5.43
N GLU A 38 7.94 -15.48 6.42
CA GLU A 38 9.40 -15.61 6.36
C GLU A 38 9.82 -16.44 5.13
N ASP A 39 10.84 -15.97 4.45
CA ASP A 39 11.38 -16.54 3.19
C ASP A 39 10.39 -16.65 2.02
N CYS A 40 9.21 -16.08 2.16
CA CYS A 40 8.23 -15.95 1.09
C CYS A 40 8.42 -14.64 0.31
N THR A 41 8.11 -14.70 -0.97
CA THR A 41 8.01 -13.51 -1.84
C THR A 41 6.65 -13.51 -2.52
N LEU A 42 5.93 -12.40 -2.37
CA LEU A 42 4.71 -12.14 -3.14
C LEU A 42 5.02 -11.20 -4.29
N VAL A 43 4.70 -11.60 -5.51
CA VAL A 43 4.79 -10.76 -6.71
C VAL A 43 3.40 -10.43 -7.22
N ILE A 44 3.09 -9.14 -7.33
CA ILE A 44 1.83 -8.63 -7.88
C ILE A 44 2.15 -7.99 -9.24
N PRO A 45 1.84 -8.63 -10.37
CA PRO A 45 2.22 -8.16 -11.70
C PRO A 45 1.32 -7.02 -12.21
N ALA A 46 1.74 -6.40 -13.31
CA ALA A 46 1.03 -5.30 -13.95
C ALA A 46 -0.44 -5.64 -14.26
N GLY A 47 -1.31 -4.65 -14.08
CA GLY A 47 -2.76 -4.79 -14.31
C GLY A 47 -3.54 -5.51 -13.22
N THR A 48 -2.87 -6.08 -12.23
CA THR A 48 -3.55 -6.76 -11.13
C THR A 48 -4.40 -5.77 -10.32
N LYS A 49 -5.62 -6.18 -9.99
CA LYS A 49 -6.51 -5.46 -9.09
C LYS A 49 -6.62 -6.21 -7.77
N VAL A 50 -6.32 -5.52 -6.67
CA VAL A 50 -6.43 -6.05 -5.32
C VAL A 50 -7.49 -5.25 -4.58
N TYR A 51 -8.55 -5.91 -4.19
CA TYR A 51 -9.64 -5.31 -3.42
C TYR A 51 -9.51 -5.70 -1.95
N MET A 52 -9.48 -4.68 -1.12
CA MET A 52 -9.32 -4.81 0.32
C MET A 52 -10.68 -4.64 1.00
N HIS A 53 -11.13 -5.64 1.73
CA HIS A 53 -12.34 -5.54 2.55
C HIS A 53 -12.08 -4.63 3.77
N LYS A 54 -13.14 -4.27 4.47
CA LYS A 54 -13.03 -3.47 5.68
C LYS A 54 -12.05 -4.12 6.67
N ASP A 55 -11.12 -3.33 7.21
CA ASP A 55 -10.07 -3.72 8.15
C ASP A 55 -9.06 -4.76 7.58
N ALA A 56 -9.11 -5.06 6.28
CA ALA A 56 -8.14 -5.95 5.64
C ALA A 56 -6.74 -5.34 5.60
N MET A 57 -5.73 -6.20 5.69
CA MET A 57 -4.33 -5.82 5.69
C MET A 57 -3.49 -6.78 4.84
N LEU A 58 -2.53 -6.22 4.12
CA LEU A 58 -1.43 -7.00 3.52
C LEU A 58 -0.20 -6.83 4.40
N TRP A 59 0.20 -7.88 5.08
CA TRP A 59 1.31 -7.87 6.04
C TRP A 59 2.52 -8.63 5.50
N VAL A 60 3.63 -7.92 5.32
CA VAL A 60 4.91 -8.53 4.98
C VAL A 60 5.67 -8.75 6.28
N TYR A 61 5.73 -10.01 6.69
CA TYR A 61 6.38 -10.40 7.93
C TYR A 61 7.91 -10.35 7.82
N LYS A 62 8.60 -10.52 8.94
CA LYS A 62 10.05 -10.65 9.02
C LYS A 62 10.57 -11.66 7.98
N GLY A 63 11.56 -11.29 7.21
CA GLY A 63 12.14 -12.14 6.16
C GLY A 63 11.30 -12.27 4.88
N GLY A 64 10.04 -11.82 4.89
CA GLY A 64 9.17 -11.77 3.72
C GLY A 64 9.54 -10.63 2.76
N SER A 65 9.09 -10.73 1.52
CA SER A 65 9.32 -9.73 0.47
C SER A 65 8.07 -9.48 -0.37
N LEU A 66 7.77 -8.22 -0.65
CA LEU A 66 6.68 -7.80 -1.52
C LEU A 66 7.23 -7.12 -2.78
N LYS A 67 6.81 -7.60 -3.94
CA LYS A 67 7.15 -7.05 -5.25
C LYS A 67 5.88 -6.66 -6.00
N ILE A 68 5.53 -5.39 -5.99
CA ILE A 68 4.47 -4.85 -6.84
C ILE A 68 5.11 -4.32 -8.11
N LYS A 69 4.78 -4.92 -9.26
CA LYS A 69 5.42 -4.66 -10.55
C LYS A 69 4.38 -4.26 -11.59
N GLY A 70 3.91 -3.01 -11.48
CA GLY A 70 3.07 -2.40 -12.48
C GLY A 70 3.86 -1.87 -13.67
N GLU A 71 3.14 -1.28 -14.62
CA GLU A 71 3.67 -0.62 -15.81
C GLU A 71 2.95 0.72 -16.01
N GLN A 72 3.55 1.63 -16.77
CA GLN A 72 3.04 2.99 -16.98
C GLN A 72 1.55 3.01 -17.40
N ASN A 73 1.18 2.16 -18.33
CA ASN A 73 -0.18 2.08 -18.87
C ASN A 73 -1.00 0.92 -18.28
N ASN A 74 -0.42 0.16 -17.36
CA ASN A 74 -1.04 -1.02 -16.76
C ASN A 74 -0.67 -1.13 -15.27
N ARG A 75 -1.11 -0.13 -14.50
CA ARG A 75 -0.77 -0.03 -13.08
C ARG A 75 -1.43 -1.14 -12.26
N VAL A 76 -0.77 -1.53 -11.18
CA VAL A 76 -1.42 -2.32 -10.13
C VAL A 76 -2.35 -1.40 -9.34
N LEU A 77 -3.59 -1.85 -9.12
CA LEU A 77 -4.57 -1.12 -8.30
C LEU A 77 -4.81 -1.85 -6.98
N ILE A 78 -4.59 -1.15 -5.86
CA ILE A 78 -4.95 -1.63 -4.52
C ILE A 78 -5.95 -0.62 -3.94
N THR A 79 -7.17 -1.08 -3.68
CA THR A 79 -8.27 -0.21 -3.23
C THR A 79 -9.30 -1.00 -2.42
N SER A 80 -10.32 -0.30 -1.90
CA SER A 80 -11.46 -0.95 -1.24
C SER A 80 -12.25 -1.85 -2.20
N ASP A 81 -12.89 -2.88 -1.67
CA ASP A 81 -13.86 -3.72 -2.36
C ASP A 81 -15.24 -3.03 -2.56
N ARG A 82 -15.42 -1.81 -2.01
CA ARG A 82 -16.62 -0.99 -2.19
C ARG A 82 -16.48 -0.18 -3.49
N LEU A 83 -17.04 -0.71 -4.59
CA LEU A 83 -16.86 -0.16 -5.92
C LEU A 83 -17.91 0.89 -6.32
N ASP A 84 -18.94 1.10 -5.51
CA ASP A 84 -19.95 2.11 -5.75
C ASP A 84 -19.33 3.52 -5.89
N PRO A 85 -19.88 4.39 -6.76
CA PRO A 85 -19.31 5.72 -6.99
C PRO A 85 -19.13 6.55 -5.73
N TYR A 86 -20.00 6.40 -4.73
CA TYR A 86 -19.95 7.08 -3.45
C TYR A 86 -18.64 6.76 -2.68
N TYR A 87 -18.12 5.53 -2.79
CA TYR A 87 -16.95 5.07 -2.04
C TYR A 87 -15.62 5.30 -2.76
N ARG A 88 -15.63 5.76 -4.02
CA ARG A 88 -14.40 5.91 -4.84
C ARG A 88 -13.34 6.81 -4.23
N GLU A 89 -13.75 7.83 -3.48
CA GLU A 89 -12.86 8.80 -2.84
C GLU A 89 -12.89 8.71 -1.31
N GLN A 90 -13.56 7.69 -0.75
CA GLN A 90 -13.64 7.52 0.71
C GLN A 90 -12.38 6.90 1.26
N ALA A 91 -11.80 7.55 2.28
CA ALA A 91 -10.67 7.05 3.03
C ALA A 91 -11.10 6.09 4.15
N GLY A 92 -10.16 5.27 4.66
CA GLY A 92 -10.39 4.44 5.84
C GLY A 92 -11.23 3.18 5.58
N MET A 93 -11.30 2.73 4.33
CA MET A 93 -12.11 1.58 3.93
C MET A 93 -11.42 0.24 4.19
N TRP A 94 -10.11 0.22 4.38
CA TRP A 94 -9.27 -0.93 4.72
C TRP A 94 -8.08 -0.47 5.56
N ASP A 95 -7.31 -1.39 6.17
CA ASP A 95 -6.28 -0.96 7.11
C ASP A 95 -5.00 -0.48 6.40
N ARG A 96 -4.08 -1.36 6.02
CA ARG A 96 -2.77 -0.95 5.48
C ARG A 96 -2.04 -2.02 4.70
N ILE A 97 -0.98 -1.63 4.00
CA ILE A 97 0.13 -2.50 3.63
C ILE A 97 1.20 -2.32 4.70
N TRP A 98 1.53 -3.38 5.44
CA TRP A 98 2.50 -3.31 6.53
C TRP A 98 3.78 -4.08 6.19
N LEU A 99 4.87 -3.36 6.07
CA LEU A 99 6.23 -3.88 5.93
C LEU A 99 6.86 -3.90 7.30
N SER A 100 6.76 -5.02 8.02
CA SER A 100 7.28 -5.12 9.37
C SER A 100 8.81 -5.11 9.43
N ALA A 101 9.34 -4.90 10.62
CA ALA A 101 10.76 -4.93 10.87
C ALA A 101 11.39 -6.22 10.31
N LEU A 102 12.56 -6.08 9.66
CA LEU A 102 13.28 -7.17 9.01
C LEU A 102 12.60 -7.76 7.75
N SER A 103 11.48 -7.25 7.27
CA SER A 103 11.05 -7.53 5.90
C SER A 103 12.12 -7.06 4.91
N LYS A 104 12.29 -7.75 3.79
CA LYS A 104 13.45 -7.55 2.93
C LYS A 104 13.08 -7.30 1.48
N ASP A 105 13.88 -6.46 0.82
CA ASP A 105 13.79 -6.25 -0.63
C ASP A 105 12.37 -5.90 -1.13
N ASN A 106 11.62 -5.08 -0.38
CA ASN A 106 10.30 -4.65 -0.79
C ASN A 106 10.40 -3.62 -1.92
N GLU A 107 9.68 -3.85 -3.00
CA GLU A 107 9.64 -2.97 -4.16
C GLU A 107 8.19 -2.71 -4.60
N ILE A 108 7.88 -1.45 -4.88
CA ILE A 108 6.58 -1.05 -5.42
C ILE A 108 6.83 -0.13 -6.61
N ASP A 109 6.39 -0.53 -7.78
CA ASP A 109 6.53 0.25 -9.00
C ASP A 109 5.21 0.32 -9.76
N TRP A 110 4.88 1.49 -10.30
CA TRP A 110 3.68 1.75 -11.09
C TRP A 110 2.38 1.25 -10.44
N ALA A 111 2.15 1.60 -9.18
CA ALA A 111 0.92 1.26 -8.46
C ALA A 111 0.02 2.48 -8.22
N ILE A 112 -1.26 2.20 -7.96
CA ILE A 112 -2.22 3.11 -7.32
C ILE A 112 -2.70 2.43 -6.04
N ILE A 113 -2.42 3.02 -4.89
CA ILE A 113 -2.83 2.55 -3.57
C ILE A 113 -3.75 3.61 -2.98
N GLN A 114 -5.01 3.27 -2.72
CA GLN A 114 -5.99 4.29 -2.32
C GLN A 114 -7.06 3.78 -1.37
N ASN A 115 -7.69 4.73 -0.67
CA ASN A 115 -8.89 4.54 0.15
C ASN A 115 -8.69 3.75 1.44
N GLY A 116 -7.46 3.59 1.90
CA GLY A 116 -7.12 2.90 3.15
C GLY A 116 -7.06 3.82 4.37
N ASN A 117 -6.68 3.22 5.48
CA ASN A 117 -6.32 3.96 6.70
C ASN A 117 -4.87 4.46 6.58
N VAL A 118 -3.92 3.57 6.39
CA VAL A 118 -2.53 3.90 6.05
C VAL A 118 -2.18 3.23 4.72
N GLY A 119 -1.62 3.98 3.77
CA GLY A 119 -1.22 3.42 2.48
C GLY A 119 -0.13 2.37 2.66
N ILE A 120 1.03 2.79 3.13
CA ILE A 120 2.16 1.92 3.46
C ILE A 120 2.67 2.26 4.86
N HIS A 121 2.81 1.24 5.70
CA HIS A 121 3.49 1.30 6.99
C HIS A 121 4.80 0.52 6.89
N ALA A 122 5.93 1.18 7.10
CA ALA A 122 7.25 0.59 7.01
C ALA A 122 8.00 0.72 8.35
N ASP A 123 8.36 -0.41 8.93
CA ASP A 123 9.09 -0.48 10.19
C ASP A 123 10.62 -0.55 9.99
N THR A 124 11.31 -0.52 11.10
CA THR A 124 12.76 -0.44 11.21
C THR A 124 13.50 -1.48 10.38
N VAL A 125 14.54 -1.03 9.71
CA VAL A 125 15.46 -1.89 8.96
C VAL A 125 16.51 -2.52 9.91
N ALA A 126 16.91 -3.76 9.61
CA ALA A 126 17.98 -4.47 10.35
C ALA A 126 19.36 -4.38 9.70
N ASN A 127 19.44 -3.86 8.49
CA ASN A 127 20.71 -3.76 7.73
C ASN A 127 20.68 -2.53 6.83
N ASN A 128 21.79 -2.24 6.13
CA ASN A 128 21.91 -1.04 5.29
C ASN A 128 21.09 -1.04 3.99
N LYS A 129 20.26 -2.06 3.73
CA LYS A 129 19.40 -2.10 2.55
C LYS A 129 18.10 -1.34 2.79
N PRO A 130 17.50 -0.72 1.77
CA PRO A 130 16.18 -0.12 1.92
C PRO A 130 15.12 -1.13 2.38
N THR A 131 14.31 -0.72 3.37
CA THR A 131 13.08 -1.44 3.74
C THR A 131 12.10 -1.43 2.57
N LEU A 132 12.06 -0.30 1.84
CA LEU A 132 11.18 -0.08 0.70
C LEU A 132 11.88 0.74 -0.38
N LYS A 133 11.82 0.23 -1.61
CA LYS A 133 12.00 1.02 -2.84
C LYS A 133 10.65 1.23 -3.48
N ILE A 134 10.28 2.48 -3.72
CA ILE A 134 9.00 2.80 -4.34
C ILE A 134 9.20 3.80 -5.49
N SER A 135 8.59 3.52 -6.64
CA SER A 135 8.71 4.37 -7.82
C SER A 135 7.40 4.50 -8.58
N ASN A 136 7.24 5.61 -9.29
CA ASN A 136 6.12 5.86 -10.22
C ASN A 136 4.72 5.60 -9.63
N THR A 137 4.56 5.70 -8.32
CA THR A 137 3.40 5.21 -7.57
C THR A 137 2.59 6.38 -7.00
N ILE A 138 1.28 6.19 -6.99
CA ILE A 138 0.31 7.13 -6.41
C ILE A 138 -0.25 6.49 -5.15
N ILE A 139 -0.12 7.17 -4.00
CA ILE A 139 -0.77 6.80 -2.75
C ILE A 139 -1.69 7.94 -2.33
N ARG A 140 -2.99 7.68 -2.23
CA ARG A 140 -3.97 8.73 -1.98
C ARG A 140 -5.19 8.29 -1.20
N ASN A 141 -5.94 9.28 -0.70
CA ASN A 141 -7.22 9.08 -0.02
C ASN A 141 -7.07 8.17 1.21
N MET A 142 -6.19 8.54 2.14
CA MET A 142 -5.94 7.79 3.37
C MET A 142 -6.55 8.50 4.59
N SER A 143 -7.16 7.75 5.49
CA SER A 143 -7.77 8.34 6.70
C SER A 143 -6.74 8.71 7.77
N ALA A 144 -5.53 8.20 7.69
CA ALA A 144 -4.43 8.58 8.58
C ALA A 144 -3.23 9.10 7.80
N ALA A 145 -2.47 8.24 7.12
CA ALA A 145 -1.25 8.63 6.41
C ALA A 145 -1.09 7.90 5.08
N SER A 146 -0.56 8.58 4.05
CA SER A 146 -0.20 7.89 2.82
C SER A 146 1.04 7.01 3.01
N LEU A 147 2.05 7.53 3.69
CA LEU A 147 3.25 6.81 4.10
C LEU A 147 3.47 7.00 5.60
N PHE A 148 3.58 5.92 6.35
CA PHE A 148 4.00 5.92 7.74
C PHE A 148 5.28 5.11 7.90
N ALA A 149 6.35 5.72 8.39
CA ALA A 149 7.64 5.07 8.53
C ALA A 149 8.20 5.25 9.94
N GLN A 150 8.68 4.16 10.54
CA GLN A 150 9.27 4.13 11.87
C GLN A 150 10.68 3.54 11.80
N GLY A 151 11.70 4.41 11.74
CA GLY A 151 13.10 3.97 11.64
C GLY A 151 13.45 3.21 10.35
N ALA A 152 12.64 3.33 9.32
CA ALA A 152 12.82 2.64 8.06
C ALA A 152 13.87 3.31 7.17
N LYS A 153 14.38 2.58 6.18
CA LYS A 153 15.13 3.13 5.06
C LYS A 153 14.27 3.06 3.79
N ILE A 154 13.93 4.22 3.23
CA ILE A 154 13.01 4.33 2.09
C ILE A 154 13.65 5.13 0.97
N GLU A 155 13.63 4.57 -0.23
CA GLU A 155 13.96 5.25 -1.47
C GLU A 155 12.70 5.41 -2.31
N ALA A 156 12.25 6.66 -2.52
CA ALA A 156 11.06 6.99 -3.29
C ALA A 156 11.42 7.87 -4.49
N VAL A 157 10.95 7.50 -5.68
CA VAL A 157 11.22 8.24 -6.91
C VAL A 157 9.93 8.41 -7.71
N ASN A 158 9.66 9.64 -8.15
CA ASN A 158 8.51 9.96 -9.00
C ASN A 158 7.16 9.49 -8.41
N CYS A 159 6.93 9.74 -7.12
CA CYS A 159 5.73 9.33 -6.41
C CYS A 159 4.83 10.51 -6.05
N LEU A 160 3.52 10.26 -5.99
CA LEU A 160 2.53 11.18 -5.47
C LEU A 160 1.93 10.63 -4.16
N PHE A 161 2.08 11.38 -3.08
CA PHE A 161 1.47 11.13 -1.78
C PHE A 161 0.44 12.22 -1.52
N SER A 162 -0.85 11.90 -1.62
CA SER A 162 -1.88 12.93 -1.57
C SER A 162 -3.13 12.55 -0.80
N ASN A 163 -3.89 13.57 -0.40
CA ASN A 163 -5.21 13.41 0.20
C ASN A 163 -5.21 12.45 1.40
N ALA A 164 -4.33 12.68 2.36
CA ALA A 164 -4.38 12.00 3.65
C ALA A 164 -4.97 12.94 4.70
N LYS A 165 -5.79 12.40 5.61
CA LYS A 165 -6.46 13.22 6.63
C LYS A 165 -5.46 13.88 7.57
N TYR A 166 -4.40 13.17 7.97
CA TYR A 166 -3.38 13.72 8.86
C TYR A 166 -2.05 13.98 8.15
N TYR A 167 -1.41 12.97 7.57
CA TYR A 167 -0.07 13.10 7.01
C TYR A 167 0.03 12.51 5.60
N SER A 168 0.59 13.25 4.65
CA SER A 168 1.02 12.66 3.38
C SER A 168 2.25 11.76 3.58
N ALA A 169 3.14 12.13 4.51
CA ALA A 169 4.16 11.23 5.05
C ALA A 169 4.34 11.51 6.56
N LEU A 170 4.41 10.47 7.37
CA LEU A 170 4.75 10.50 8.78
C LEU A 170 6.02 9.67 8.98
N LEU A 171 7.13 10.36 9.29
CA LEU A 171 8.45 9.79 9.46
C LEU A 171 8.87 9.94 10.91
N SER A 172 9.07 8.83 11.62
CA SER A 172 9.32 8.83 13.06
C SER A 172 10.41 7.83 13.46
N ILE A 173 10.94 8.00 14.67
CA ILE A 173 11.96 7.12 15.27
C ILE A 173 13.25 7.03 14.42
N GLY A 174 13.66 8.16 13.82
CA GLY A 174 14.81 8.18 12.91
C GLY A 174 14.54 7.48 11.59
N GLY A 175 15.59 6.98 10.94
CA GLY A 175 15.53 6.34 9.64
C GLY A 175 16.31 7.10 8.57
N GLU A 176 16.31 6.58 7.36
CA GLU A 176 16.94 7.19 6.18
C GLU A 176 15.93 7.28 5.04
N TYR A 177 15.62 8.51 4.61
CA TYR A 177 14.55 8.75 3.66
C TYR A 177 15.07 9.56 2.47
N ILE A 178 14.95 9.00 1.28
CA ILE A 178 15.35 9.66 0.03
C ILE A 178 14.10 9.81 -0.85
N PHE A 179 13.69 11.04 -1.09
CA PHE A 179 12.59 11.37 -2.00
C PHE A 179 13.12 12.17 -3.18
N ARG A 180 12.97 11.65 -4.40
CA ARG A 180 13.35 12.31 -5.64
C ARG A 180 12.13 12.48 -6.54
N ASN A 181 11.88 13.68 -7.02
CA ASN A 181 10.75 14.00 -7.89
C ASN A 181 9.39 13.55 -7.31
N CYS A 182 9.25 13.63 -5.99
CA CYS A 182 8.03 13.25 -5.30
C CYS A 182 7.17 14.48 -5.00
N THR A 183 5.85 14.30 -5.05
CA THR A 183 4.88 15.33 -4.69
C THR A 183 4.13 14.92 -3.43
N PHE A 184 4.08 15.83 -2.45
CA PHE A 184 3.26 15.71 -1.25
C PHE A 184 2.20 16.80 -1.30
N ALA A 185 0.93 16.40 -1.38
CA ALA A 185 -0.17 17.36 -1.55
C ALA A 185 -1.43 16.93 -0.81
N ASN A 186 -2.28 17.90 -0.53
CA ASN A 186 -3.62 17.64 -0.02
C ASN A 186 -4.62 18.54 -0.73
N PHE A 187 -5.49 17.97 -1.52
CA PHE A 187 -6.50 18.65 -2.31
C PHE A 187 -7.90 18.57 -1.68
N TRP A 188 -8.05 17.90 -0.53
CA TRP A 188 -9.36 17.79 0.13
C TRP A 188 -9.77 19.10 0.78
N ASN A 189 -10.91 19.61 0.38
CA ASN A 189 -11.51 20.84 0.93
C ASN A 189 -12.10 20.64 2.33
N SER A 190 -12.39 19.39 2.72
CA SER A 190 -13.12 19.07 3.95
C SER A 190 -12.23 18.73 5.15
N SER A 191 -10.94 18.62 4.96
CA SER A 191 -10.04 18.33 6.08
C SER A 191 -9.55 19.62 6.74
N THR A 192 -10.06 19.92 7.92
CA THR A 192 -9.40 20.87 8.83
C THR A 192 -8.10 20.25 9.30
N ARG A 193 -7.05 20.42 8.52
CA ARG A 193 -5.73 19.91 8.89
C ARG A 193 -5.11 20.87 9.89
N THR A 194 -4.74 20.35 11.07
CA THR A 194 -3.97 21.08 12.10
C THR A 194 -2.50 20.64 12.13
N THR A 195 -2.12 19.66 11.29
CA THR A 195 -0.77 19.09 11.21
C THR A 195 -0.09 19.42 9.90
N SER A 196 1.24 19.37 9.85
CA SER A 196 2.01 19.49 8.62
C SER A 196 1.74 18.34 7.65
N LEU A 197 2.15 18.48 6.37
CA LEU A 197 2.09 17.42 5.38
C LEU A 197 3.11 16.30 5.65
N LEU A 198 4.22 16.68 6.30
CA LEU A 198 5.36 15.84 6.67
C LEU A 198 5.56 15.87 8.16
#